data_b57239f3e990bf45b4b94cbaaff81090
#
_entry.id   b57239f3e990bf45b4b94cbaaff81090
#
_cell.length_a   1.000
_cell.length_b   1.000
_cell.length_c   1.000
_cell.angle_alpha   90.00
_cell.angle_beta   90.00
_cell.angle_gamma   90.00
#
_symmetry.space_group_name_H-M   'P 1'
#
loop_
_entity.id
_entity.type
_entity.pdbx_description
1 polymer ?
#
loop_
_entity_poly.entity_id
_entity_poly.type
_entity_poly.pdbx_seq_one_letter_code
_entity_poly.pdbx_strand_id
1 'polypeptide(L)'
;MNPRAVVVWALMAFGTLFIVTAWSQEDMKAVSPEAFTTPQRPAAVFPHDAHNEKARIENCNQCHHVYEDGKLVEDESSEDRRCSDCHGLQDEGRQPGLAKAFHLNCKGCHLEQKKGPVMCAECHVRQ
;
A
#
# COMPACT_ATOMS: atom_id res chain seq x y z
N MET A 1 32.40 17.92 37.78
CA MET A 1 31.12 17.32 37.31
C MET A 1 31.18 15.82 37.60
N ASN A 2 30.20 15.27 38.30
CA ASN A 2 30.25 13.88 38.75
C ASN A 2 30.10 12.93 37.53
N PRO A 3 31.03 12.02 37.23
CA PRO A 3 31.03 11.17 36.04
C PRO A 3 29.74 10.33 35.90
N ARG A 4 29.12 9.99 37.05
CA ARG A 4 27.84 9.27 37.08
C ARG A 4 26.69 10.13 36.54
N ALA A 5 26.71 11.44 36.79
CA ALA A 5 25.69 12.36 36.27
C ALA A 5 25.80 12.54 34.73
N VAL A 6 27.03 12.59 34.23
CA VAL A 6 27.29 12.70 32.76
C VAL A 6 26.76 11.46 32.02
N VAL A 7 26.98 10.25 32.56
CA VAL A 7 26.50 9.00 31.98
C VAL A 7 24.95 8.94 31.96
N VAL A 8 24.31 9.37 33.04
CA VAL A 8 22.83 9.40 33.12
C VAL A 8 22.23 10.39 32.10
N TRP A 9 22.83 11.58 31.96
CA TRP A 9 22.40 12.57 30.97
C TRP A 9 22.63 12.10 29.54
N ALA A 10 23.75 11.40 29.27
CA ALA A 10 24.01 10.84 27.95
C ALA A 10 23.03 9.71 27.60
N LEU A 11 22.64 8.85 28.55
CA LEU A 11 21.67 7.79 28.36
C LEU A 11 20.25 8.35 28.16
N MET A 12 19.88 9.41 28.87
CA MET A 12 18.58 10.08 28.66
C MET A 12 18.52 10.79 27.30
N ALA A 13 19.61 11.47 26.87
CA ALA A 13 19.67 12.11 25.56
C ALA A 13 19.61 11.09 24.41
N PHE A 14 20.25 9.92 24.58
CA PHE A 14 20.21 8.85 23.60
C PHE A 14 18.84 8.16 23.52
N GLY A 15 18.17 7.99 24.68
CA GLY A 15 16.80 7.45 24.75
C GLY A 15 15.75 8.33 24.07
N THR A 16 15.90 9.66 24.17
CA THR A 16 14.97 10.58 23.50
C THR A 16 15.14 10.65 21.98
N LEU A 17 16.33 10.35 21.45
CA LEU A 17 16.56 10.31 20.01
C LEU A 17 15.84 9.14 19.31
N PHE A 18 15.58 8.04 20.01
CA PHE A 18 14.88 6.88 19.44
C PHE A 18 13.35 6.98 19.47
N ILE A 19 12.78 7.90 20.23
CA ILE A 19 11.32 8.05 20.33
C ILE A 19 10.72 8.81 19.13
N VAL A 20 11.55 9.54 18.37
CA VAL A 20 11.06 10.43 17.28
C VAL A 20 10.77 9.67 15.98
N THR A 21 11.15 8.40 15.84
CA THR A 21 10.99 7.64 14.60
C THR A 21 9.76 6.73 14.55
N ALA A 22 8.97 6.67 15.62
CA ALA A 22 7.71 5.92 15.63
C ALA A 22 6.51 6.80 15.24
N TRP A 23 6.64 7.58 14.17
CA TRP A 23 5.47 8.09 13.48
C TRP A 23 4.91 6.93 12.66
N SER A 24 3.86 6.31 13.19
CA SER A 24 3.00 5.42 12.44
C SER A 24 2.62 6.14 11.15
N GLN A 25 2.85 5.53 10.00
CA GLN A 25 2.34 6.06 8.75
C GLN A 25 0.83 6.20 8.91
N GLU A 26 0.29 7.38 8.63
CA GLU A 26 -1.16 7.58 8.66
C GLU A 26 -1.80 6.57 7.70
N ASP A 27 -2.83 5.86 8.17
CA ASP A 27 -3.54 4.86 7.37
C ASP A 27 -4.01 5.47 6.05
N MET A 28 -3.62 4.85 4.95
CA MET A 28 -4.01 5.28 3.61
C MET A 28 -5.54 5.18 3.48
N LYS A 29 -6.21 6.29 3.15
CA LYS A 29 -7.68 6.36 3.01
C LYS A 29 -8.17 6.19 1.58
N ALA A 30 -7.29 6.38 0.61
CA ALA A 30 -7.60 6.26 -0.81
C ALA A 30 -6.36 5.89 -1.60
N VAL A 31 -6.56 5.21 -2.73
CA VAL A 31 -5.47 4.91 -3.68
C VAL A 31 -4.95 6.20 -4.29
N SER A 32 -3.62 6.43 -4.26
CA SER A 32 -3.01 7.64 -4.84
C SER A 32 -3.24 7.73 -6.35
N PRO A 33 -3.80 8.82 -6.86
CA PRO A 33 -3.98 9.06 -8.28
C PRO A 33 -2.76 9.72 -8.96
N GLU A 34 -1.65 9.95 -8.23
CA GLU A 34 -0.51 10.78 -8.66
C GLU A 34 0.13 10.35 -9.98
N ALA A 35 0.10 9.06 -10.29
CA ALA A 35 0.62 8.53 -11.55
C ALA A 35 -0.24 8.92 -12.77
N PHE A 36 -1.50 9.32 -12.56
CA PHE A 36 -2.40 9.70 -13.64
C PHE A 36 -2.39 11.22 -13.85
N THR A 37 -1.91 11.68 -14.98
CA THR A 37 -1.88 13.11 -15.34
C THR A 37 -3.29 13.73 -15.38
N THR A 38 -4.29 12.95 -15.79
CA THR A 38 -5.68 13.40 -15.90
C THR A 38 -6.61 12.29 -15.39
N PRO A 39 -6.83 12.18 -14.08
CA PRO A 39 -7.72 11.18 -13.52
C PRO A 39 -9.16 11.39 -14.03
N GLN A 40 -9.77 10.36 -14.59
CA GLN A 40 -11.15 10.43 -15.08
C GLN A 40 -12.19 10.24 -13.97
N ARG A 41 -11.77 9.76 -12.81
CA ARG A 41 -12.62 9.49 -11.65
C ARG A 41 -11.92 9.95 -10.38
N PRO A 42 -12.67 10.24 -9.30
CA PRO A 42 -12.07 10.43 -7.98
C PRO A 42 -11.19 9.25 -7.59
N ALA A 43 -10.22 9.47 -6.73
CA ALA A 43 -9.42 8.40 -6.14
C ALA A 43 -10.32 7.33 -5.51
N ALA A 44 -9.99 6.06 -5.69
CA ALA A 44 -10.76 4.97 -5.08
C ALA A 44 -10.57 5.01 -3.56
N VAL A 45 -11.66 4.99 -2.81
CA VAL A 45 -11.63 4.92 -1.34
C VAL A 45 -11.08 3.56 -0.93
N PHE A 46 -10.00 3.58 -0.15
CA PHE A 46 -9.33 2.37 0.30
C PHE A 46 -8.61 2.64 1.64
N PRO A 47 -9.27 2.46 2.78
CA PRO A 47 -8.63 2.48 4.09
C PRO A 47 -7.84 1.18 4.27
N HIS A 48 -6.54 1.23 4.00
CA HIS A 48 -5.65 0.07 3.85
C HIS A 48 -5.72 -0.88 5.04
N ASP A 49 -5.43 -0.39 6.24
CA ASP A 49 -5.35 -1.23 7.44
C ASP A 49 -6.72 -1.79 7.83
N ALA A 50 -7.74 -0.93 7.82
CA ALA A 50 -9.11 -1.36 8.10
C ALA A 50 -9.66 -2.37 7.07
N HIS A 51 -9.24 -2.24 5.79
CA HIS A 51 -9.58 -3.22 4.75
C HIS A 51 -8.94 -4.57 5.03
N ASN A 52 -7.64 -4.58 5.33
CA ASN A 52 -6.89 -5.81 5.58
C ASN A 52 -7.42 -6.55 6.82
N GLU A 53 -7.69 -5.82 7.90
CA GLU A 53 -8.32 -6.37 9.10
C GLU A 53 -9.68 -7.00 8.80
N LYS A 54 -10.57 -6.26 8.13
CA LYS A 54 -11.91 -6.72 7.76
C LYS A 54 -11.89 -7.93 6.82
N ALA A 55 -10.97 -7.95 5.87
CA ALA A 55 -10.80 -9.03 4.91
C ALA A 55 -9.98 -10.20 5.46
N ARG A 56 -9.32 -10.04 6.62
CA ARG A 56 -8.40 -11.01 7.24
C ARG A 56 -7.24 -11.36 6.30
N ILE A 57 -6.66 -10.33 5.68
CA ILE A 57 -5.50 -10.46 4.81
C ILE A 57 -4.25 -10.35 5.68
N GLU A 58 -3.51 -11.44 5.80
CA GLU A 58 -2.25 -11.51 6.56
C GLU A 58 -1.02 -11.46 5.63
N ASN A 59 -1.19 -11.93 4.39
CA ASN A 59 -0.11 -11.96 3.42
C ASN A 59 -0.13 -10.71 2.53
N CYS A 60 0.86 -9.85 2.68
CA CYS A 60 0.98 -8.60 1.92
C CYS A 60 1.10 -8.84 0.41
N ASN A 61 1.72 -9.96 0.00
CA ASN A 61 1.88 -10.34 -1.40
C ASN A 61 0.57 -10.65 -2.16
N GLN A 62 -0.57 -10.80 -1.47
CA GLN A 62 -1.86 -10.91 -2.15
C GLN A 62 -2.19 -9.67 -2.98
N CYS A 63 -1.72 -8.48 -2.52
CA CYS A 63 -1.86 -7.22 -3.23
C CYS A 63 -0.51 -6.72 -3.75
N HIS A 64 0.54 -6.82 -2.93
CA HIS A 64 1.90 -6.38 -3.24
C HIS A 64 2.73 -7.53 -3.82
N HIS A 65 2.32 -8.00 -4.99
CA HIS A 65 2.92 -9.14 -5.66
C HIS A 65 4.27 -8.82 -6.32
N VAL A 66 5.10 -9.84 -6.46
CA VAL A 66 6.35 -9.81 -7.24
C VAL A 66 6.25 -10.83 -8.36
N TYR A 67 6.69 -10.46 -9.57
CA TYR A 67 6.79 -11.36 -10.71
C TYR A 67 8.21 -11.37 -11.23
N GLU A 68 8.77 -12.57 -11.44
CA GLU A 68 10.04 -12.81 -12.14
C GLU A 68 9.80 -13.69 -13.35
N ASP A 69 10.29 -13.30 -14.50
CA ASP A 69 10.12 -14.03 -15.77
C ASP A 69 8.65 -14.38 -16.09
N GLY A 70 7.72 -13.53 -15.63
CA GLY A 70 6.28 -13.71 -15.84
C GLY A 70 5.63 -14.77 -14.94
N LYS A 71 6.31 -15.20 -13.87
CA LYS A 71 5.79 -16.07 -12.83
C LYS A 71 5.67 -15.31 -11.52
N LEU A 72 4.60 -15.56 -10.80
CA LEU A 72 4.41 -15.04 -9.44
C LEU A 72 5.44 -15.65 -8.49
N VAL A 73 6.13 -14.81 -7.73
CA VAL A 73 7.01 -15.23 -6.62
C VAL A 73 6.18 -15.20 -5.34
N GLU A 74 5.81 -16.38 -4.84
CA GLU A 74 4.83 -16.50 -3.76
C GLU A 74 5.37 -16.06 -2.39
N ASP A 75 6.70 -16.11 -2.20
CA ASP A 75 7.35 -15.82 -0.91
C ASP A 75 7.88 -14.38 -0.83
N GLU A 76 7.60 -13.53 -1.84
CA GLU A 76 8.06 -12.15 -1.88
C GLU A 76 6.91 -11.16 -1.93
N SER A 77 7.13 -9.98 -1.34
CA SER A 77 6.20 -8.87 -1.32
C SER A 77 6.87 -7.58 -1.79
N SER A 78 6.13 -6.76 -2.51
CA SER A 78 6.55 -5.42 -2.97
C SER A 78 5.89 -4.31 -2.17
N GLU A 79 5.64 -4.51 -0.88
CA GLU A 79 4.94 -3.54 -0.01
C GLU A 79 5.70 -2.21 0.19
N ASP A 80 6.99 -2.18 -0.09
CA ASP A 80 7.85 -1.00 -0.12
C ASP A 80 7.75 -0.19 -1.43
N ARG A 81 6.97 -0.67 -2.41
CA ARG A 81 6.82 -0.09 -3.74
C ARG A 81 5.38 0.29 -4.04
N ARG A 82 5.23 1.27 -4.93
CA ARG A 82 3.92 1.63 -5.48
C ARG A 82 3.59 0.77 -6.69
N CYS A 83 2.32 0.53 -6.96
CA CYS A 83 1.90 -0.18 -8.17
C CYS A 83 2.47 0.49 -9.44
N SER A 84 2.58 1.84 -9.44
CA SER A 84 3.14 2.65 -10.53
C SER A 84 4.63 2.45 -10.77
N ASP A 85 5.38 1.90 -9.82
CA ASP A 85 6.83 1.66 -10.00
C ASP A 85 7.09 0.47 -10.94
N CYS A 86 6.09 -0.39 -11.09
CA CYS A 86 6.13 -1.53 -12.00
C CYS A 86 5.12 -1.41 -13.15
N HIS A 87 3.91 -0.87 -12.90
CA HIS A 87 2.86 -0.76 -13.90
C HIS A 87 2.84 0.63 -14.54
N GLY A 88 3.21 0.72 -15.82
CA GLY A 88 3.07 1.92 -16.64
C GLY A 88 1.60 2.28 -16.89
N LEU A 89 1.34 3.43 -17.55
CA LEU A 89 -0.05 3.84 -17.85
C LEU A 89 -0.73 2.97 -18.91
N GLN A 90 0.04 2.27 -19.74
CA GLN A 90 -0.43 1.41 -20.82
C GLN A 90 -0.01 -0.04 -20.60
N ASP A 91 -0.73 -0.97 -21.23
CA ASP A 91 -0.34 -2.39 -21.20
C ASP A 91 1.00 -2.59 -21.95
N GLU A 92 1.93 -3.35 -21.36
CA GLU A 92 3.22 -3.73 -21.97
C GLU A 92 3.32 -5.26 -22.05
N GLY A 93 3.09 -5.81 -23.23
CA GLY A 93 3.06 -7.25 -23.43
C GLY A 93 2.00 -7.92 -22.56
N ARG A 94 2.40 -8.73 -21.58
CA ARG A 94 1.51 -9.38 -20.62
C ARG A 94 1.28 -8.57 -19.35
N GLN A 95 2.06 -7.54 -19.15
CA GLN A 95 1.96 -6.68 -17.97
C GLN A 95 0.82 -5.67 -18.17
N PRO A 96 -0.21 -5.65 -17.32
CA PRO A 96 -1.31 -4.72 -17.45
C PRO A 96 -0.87 -3.29 -17.09
N GLY A 97 -1.41 -2.31 -17.77
CA GLY A 97 -1.27 -0.92 -17.39
C GLY A 97 -1.89 -0.63 -16.03
N LEU A 98 -1.43 0.42 -15.36
CA LEU A 98 -1.70 0.72 -13.97
C LEU A 98 -3.20 0.70 -13.60
N ALA A 99 -4.06 1.37 -14.37
CA ALA A 99 -5.50 1.35 -14.10
C ALA A 99 -6.10 -0.05 -14.17
N LYS A 100 -5.65 -0.84 -15.13
CA LYS A 100 -6.08 -2.23 -15.30
C LYS A 100 -5.52 -3.11 -14.19
N ALA A 101 -4.27 -2.89 -13.76
CA ALA A 101 -3.64 -3.59 -12.65
C ALA A 101 -4.44 -3.42 -11.35
N PHE A 102 -4.81 -2.19 -10.99
CA PHE A 102 -5.69 -1.92 -9.84
C PHE A 102 -7.03 -2.67 -9.95
N HIS A 103 -7.69 -2.59 -11.11
CA HIS A 103 -8.98 -3.24 -11.27
C HIS A 103 -8.90 -4.77 -11.23
N LEU A 104 -7.87 -5.36 -11.82
CA LEU A 104 -7.65 -6.81 -11.77
C LEU A 104 -7.37 -7.26 -10.34
N ASN A 105 -6.55 -6.54 -9.59
CA ASN A 105 -6.19 -6.89 -8.23
C ASN A 105 -7.40 -6.72 -7.27
N CYS A 106 -7.93 -5.50 -7.15
CA CYS A 106 -8.99 -5.21 -6.19
C CYS A 106 -10.32 -5.87 -6.57
N LYS A 107 -10.84 -5.55 -7.76
CA LYS A 107 -12.13 -6.05 -8.23
C LYS A 107 -12.10 -7.55 -8.53
N GLY A 108 -10.97 -8.07 -9.01
CA GLY A 108 -10.76 -9.49 -9.25
C GLY A 108 -10.95 -10.30 -7.96
N CYS A 109 -10.26 -9.90 -6.88
CA CYS A 109 -10.40 -10.52 -5.58
C CYS A 109 -11.84 -10.44 -5.03
N HIS A 110 -12.50 -9.26 -5.11
CA HIS A 110 -13.87 -9.10 -4.66
C HIS A 110 -14.86 -10.01 -5.40
N LEU A 111 -14.68 -10.19 -6.70
CA LEU A 111 -15.50 -11.10 -7.51
C LEU A 111 -15.27 -12.57 -7.13
N GLU A 112 -14.01 -12.96 -6.97
CA GLU A 112 -13.63 -14.32 -6.57
C GLU A 112 -14.16 -14.66 -5.18
N GLN A 113 -13.96 -13.76 -4.22
CA GLN A 113 -14.42 -13.92 -2.84
C GLN A 113 -15.92 -13.69 -2.67
N LYS A 114 -16.62 -13.18 -3.70
CA LYS A 114 -18.05 -12.78 -3.66
C LYS A 114 -18.34 -11.80 -2.51
N LYS A 115 -17.40 -10.92 -2.22
CA LYS A 115 -17.43 -9.91 -1.14
C LYS A 115 -16.76 -8.63 -1.59
N GLY A 116 -17.20 -7.51 -1.02
CA GLY A 116 -16.64 -6.19 -1.32
C GLY A 116 -17.25 -5.52 -2.57
N PRO A 117 -16.86 -4.26 -2.82
CA PRO A 117 -17.39 -3.46 -3.91
C PRO A 117 -16.86 -3.90 -5.28
N VAL A 118 -17.71 -3.92 -6.29
CA VAL A 118 -17.35 -4.26 -7.68
C VAL A 118 -17.81 -3.23 -8.70
N MET A 119 -18.70 -2.31 -8.29
CA MET A 119 -19.21 -1.25 -9.17
C MET A 119 -18.39 0.02 -9.06
N CYS A 120 -18.29 0.78 -10.15
CA CYS A 120 -17.45 1.98 -10.22
C CYS A 120 -17.70 2.98 -9.08
N ALA A 121 -18.96 3.27 -8.78
CA ALA A 121 -19.35 4.28 -7.80
C ALA A 121 -19.19 3.82 -6.34
N GLU A 122 -18.96 2.53 -6.10
CA GLU A 122 -18.71 1.99 -4.76
C GLU A 122 -17.28 2.26 -4.30
N CYS A 123 -16.35 2.40 -5.25
CA CYS A 123 -14.95 2.71 -4.97
C CYS A 123 -14.64 4.18 -5.28
N HIS A 124 -15.13 4.71 -6.41
CA HIS A 124 -14.89 6.08 -6.88
C HIS A 124 -16.01 7.02 -6.42
N VAL A 125 -16.03 7.31 -5.13
CA VAL A 125 -17.06 8.15 -4.51
C VAL A 125 -16.76 9.63 -4.74
N ARG A 126 -17.75 10.41 -5.18
CA ARG A 126 -17.64 11.87 -5.21
C ARG A 126 -17.83 12.37 -3.78
N GLN A 127 -16.84 13.08 -3.29
CA GLN A 127 -16.93 13.83 -2.04
C GLN A 127 -17.66 15.15 -2.25
#